data_a44b6df9109fdef146baa8eb585b8747
#
_entry.id   a44b6df9109fdef146baa8eb585b8747
#
_cell.length_a   1.000
_cell.length_b   1.000
_cell.length_c   1.000
_cell.angle_alpha   90.00
_cell.angle_beta   90.00
_cell.angle_gamma   90.00
#
_symmetry.space_group_name_H-M   'P 1'
#
loop_
_entity.id
_entity.type
_entity.pdbx_description
1 polymer ?
#
loop_
_entity_poly.entity_id
_entity_poly.type
_entity_poly.pdbx_seq_one_letter_code
_entity_poly.pdbx_strand_id
1 'polypeptide(L)'
;MKILYISLLFLMNCVLSVAQPEIIIPKPHQLKWHEAEMGAVFHYDLHVFDGIRYGQGNNRISPIEDYNIFNPTQLNTDQWVSAAKAAGCKFAVLTATHETGFGLWQSDVNPYCLKAVKWRNGKGDIIRDFVNSCRKYGIQPGIYVGIRWNSLLGIHNFKVAGDGEFAANRQAWYKRFCEKMVEELCTRYGDLYMIWFDGGADDPRGDGPDVEPIVNKYQPNCLFYHNIDRADFRWGGSETGTVGYPCWSTSPAPCSHHKRIESQKDQIALLKQGDPEGKYWVPAM
;
A
#
# COMPACT_ATOMS: atom_id res chain seq x y z
N MET A 1 -35.34 44.02 -39.75
CA MET A 1 -34.71 44.37 -38.47
C MET A 1 -35.01 43.39 -37.34
N LYS A 2 -36.24 42.91 -37.13
CA LYS A 2 -36.56 41.97 -36.02
C LYS A 2 -35.91 40.61 -36.06
N ILE A 3 -35.61 40.07 -37.26
CA ILE A 3 -34.96 38.76 -37.45
C ILE A 3 -33.47 38.77 -37.06
N LEU A 4 -32.81 39.94 -37.29
CA LEU A 4 -31.39 40.11 -36.97
C LEU A 4 -31.11 40.11 -35.43
N TYR A 5 -32.04 40.66 -34.65
CA TYR A 5 -31.96 40.69 -33.18
C TYR A 5 -32.14 39.30 -32.54
N ILE A 6 -33.03 38.49 -33.11
CA ILE A 6 -33.24 37.12 -32.58
C ILE A 6 -32.03 36.21 -32.85
N SER A 7 -31.37 36.35 -34.01
CA SER A 7 -30.15 35.60 -34.34
C SER A 7 -28.96 36.05 -33.47
N LEU A 8 -28.87 37.33 -33.11
CA LEU A 8 -27.80 37.81 -32.22
C LEU A 8 -27.99 37.38 -30.77
N LEU A 9 -29.24 37.29 -30.29
CA LEU A 9 -29.55 36.73 -28.95
C LEU A 9 -29.32 35.23 -28.86
N PHE A 10 -29.51 34.47 -29.94
CA PHE A 10 -29.23 33.04 -30.00
C PHE A 10 -27.72 32.75 -30.04
N LEU A 11 -26.95 33.57 -30.78
CA LEU A 11 -25.49 33.49 -30.78
C LEU A 11 -24.86 33.90 -29.43
N MET A 12 -25.45 34.87 -28.72
CA MET A 12 -24.97 35.30 -27.42
C MET A 12 -25.22 34.24 -26.31
N ASN A 13 -26.29 33.43 -26.45
CA ASN A 13 -26.51 32.30 -25.49
C ASN A 13 -25.65 31.09 -25.78
N CYS A 14 -25.13 30.86 -27.00
CA CYS A 14 -24.20 29.79 -27.30
C CYS A 14 -22.76 30.06 -26.82
N VAL A 15 -22.39 31.30 -26.53
CA VAL A 15 -21.02 31.64 -26.11
C VAL A 15 -20.83 31.60 -24.60
N LEU A 16 -21.91 31.44 -23.80
CA LEU A 16 -21.84 31.40 -22.33
C LEU A 16 -21.96 30.00 -21.72
N SER A 17 -21.85 28.95 -22.53
CA SER A 17 -21.62 27.63 -21.97
C SER A 17 -20.15 27.49 -21.61
N VAL A 18 -19.72 28.20 -20.57
CA VAL A 18 -18.47 27.94 -19.90
C VAL A 18 -18.64 26.53 -19.31
N ALA A 19 -17.92 25.56 -19.85
CA ALA A 19 -17.87 24.24 -19.26
C ALA A 19 -17.50 24.40 -17.80
N GLN A 20 -18.43 24.06 -16.91
CA GLN A 20 -18.11 24.05 -15.48
C GLN A 20 -16.95 23.08 -15.28
N PRO A 21 -15.92 23.44 -14.52
CA PRO A 21 -14.84 22.51 -14.24
C PRO A 21 -15.43 21.23 -13.65
N GLU A 22 -15.02 20.09 -14.16
CA GLU A 22 -15.43 18.79 -13.67
C GLU A 22 -15.02 18.67 -12.19
N ILE A 23 -16.01 18.56 -11.32
CA ILE A 23 -15.75 18.42 -9.88
C ILE A 23 -15.26 16.99 -9.64
N ILE A 24 -14.04 16.87 -9.17
CA ILE A 24 -13.44 15.59 -8.82
C ILE A 24 -13.99 15.14 -7.47
N ILE A 25 -14.71 14.03 -7.47
CA ILE A 25 -15.35 13.47 -6.27
C ILE A 25 -14.53 12.28 -5.78
N PRO A 26 -14.11 12.26 -4.49
CA PRO A 26 -13.43 11.12 -3.91
C PRO A 26 -14.35 9.89 -3.86
N LYS A 27 -13.78 8.69 -3.99
CA LYS A 27 -14.50 7.45 -3.73
C LYS A 27 -14.88 7.37 -2.24
N PRO A 28 -15.96 6.65 -1.85
CA PRO A 28 -16.41 6.59 -0.46
C PRO A 28 -15.32 6.13 0.54
N HIS A 29 -14.47 5.19 0.16
CA HIS A 29 -13.37 4.72 1.01
C HIS A 29 -12.23 5.75 1.12
N GLN A 30 -11.98 6.53 0.07
CA GLN A 30 -11.02 7.65 0.09
C GLN A 30 -11.51 8.79 0.98
N LEU A 31 -12.82 9.09 0.96
CA LEU A 31 -13.41 10.09 1.85
C LEU A 31 -13.28 9.67 3.32
N LYS A 32 -13.64 8.41 3.64
CA LYS A 32 -13.46 7.86 5.00
C LYS A 32 -12.01 7.92 5.47
N TRP A 33 -11.05 7.72 4.58
CA TRP A 33 -9.63 7.82 4.91
C TRP A 33 -9.23 9.27 5.20
N HIS A 34 -9.70 10.20 4.40
CA HIS A 34 -9.45 11.62 4.63
C HIS A 34 -10.04 12.09 5.96
N GLU A 35 -11.27 11.67 6.29
CA GLU A 35 -11.94 11.96 7.57
C GLU A 35 -11.30 11.27 8.77
N ALA A 36 -10.55 10.21 8.55
CA ALA A 36 -9.86 9.50 9.62
C ALA A 36 -8.68 10.29 10.22
N GLU A 37 -8.05 11.16 9.42
CA GLU A 37 -6.97 12.10 9.76
C GLU A 37 -5.72 11.44 10.33
N MET A 38 -5.84 10.46 11.25
CA MET A 38 -4.71 9.84 11.93
C MET A 38 -4.81 8.31 11.94
N GLY A 39 -3.70 7.67 11.58
CA GLY A 39 -3.50 6.24 11.68
C GLY A 39 -2.18 5.88 12.34
N ALA A 40 -2.03 4.63 12.75
CA ALA A 40 -0.78 4.09 13.28
C ALA A 40 -0.25 3.01 12.35
N VAL A 41 1.08 2.98 12.15
CA VAL A 41 1.76 1.89 11.45
C VAL A 41 2.61 1.13 12.47
N PHE A 42 2.37 -0.18 12.57
CA PHE A 42 3.17 -1.09 13.37
C PHE A 42 4.10 -1.87 12.48
N HIS A 43 5.38 -1.68 12.68
CA HIS A 43 6.41 -2.43 11.98
C HIS A 43 6.91 -3.55 12.88
N TYR A 44 6.67 -4.80 12.46
CA TYR A 44 7.12 -5.98 13.17
C TYR A 44 7.62 -7.02 12.16
N ASP A 45 8.83 -7.53 12.36
CA ASP A 45 9.48 -8.45 11.42
C ASP A 45 10.50 -9.31 12.19
N LEU A 46 11.05 -10.29 11.54
CA LEU A 46 12.09 -11.19 12.05
C LEU A 46 13.33 -10.44 12.56
N HIS A 47 13.68 -9.30 11.97
CA HIS A 47 14.78 -8.43 12.40
C HIS A 47 14.69 -7.91 13.83
N VAL A 48 13.50 -7.92 14.44
CA VAL A 48 13.34 -7.55 15.85
C VAL A 48 14.13 -8.48 16.78
N PHE A 49 14.49 -9.68 16.30
CA PHE A 49 15.09 -10.76 17.08
C PHE A 49 16.54 -11.09 16.71
N ASP A 50 17.10 -10.49 15.67
CA ASP A 50 18.46 -10.84 15.19
C ASP A 50 19.59 -10.19 16.03
N GLY A 51 19.25 -9.22 16.88
CA GLY A 51 20.22 -8.51 17.71
C GLY A 51 21.14 -7.57 16.92
N ILE A 52 20.88 -7.39 15.62
CA ILE A 52 21.67 -6.55 14.72
C ILE A 52 20.98 -5.20 14.57
N ARG A 53 21.78 -4.12 14.51
CA ARG A 53 21.20 -2.82 14.18
C ARG A 53 20.56 -2.85 12.81
N TYR A 54 19.30 -2.49 12.73
CA TYR A 54 18.59 -2.39 11.47
C TYR A 54 19.32 -1.47 10.48
N GLY A 55 19.52 -1.99 9.29
CA GLY A 55 20.12 -1.27 8.17
C GLY A 55 19.43 -1.70 6.86
N GLN A 56 18.57 -0.85 6.33
CA GLN A 56 17.72 -1.18 5.20
C GLN A 56 18.46 -1.82 4.02
N GLY A 57 19.62 -1.27 3.63
CA GLY A 57 20.42 -1.81 2.55
C GLY A 57 20.90 -3.24 2.79
N ASN A 58 21.32 -3.54 4.02
CA ASN A 58 21.79 -4.87 4.39
C ASN A 58 20.61 -5.86 4.50
N ASN A 59 19.52 -5.44 5.11
CA ASN A 59 18.36 -6.30 5.34
C ASN A 59 17.73 -6.80 4.04
N ARG A 60 17.83 -6.00 2.98
CA ARG A 60 17.33 -6.36 1.64
C ARG A 60 18.12 -7.47 0.95
N ILE A 61 19.36 -7.69 1.35
CA ILE A 61 20.26 -8.65 0.69
C ILE A 61 20.79 -9.75 1.62
N SER A 62 20.56 -9.63 2.93
CA SER A 62 21.06 -10.57 3.92
C SER A 62 19.89 -11.36 4.53
N PRO A 63 19.64 -12.60 4.09
CA PRO A 63 18.56 -13.42 4.64
C PRO A 63 18.87 -13.81 6.08
N ILE A 64 17.83 -13.88 6.91
CA ILE A 64 17.90 -14.49 8.23
C ILE A 64 17.57 -15.98 8.06
N GLU A 65 18.58 -16.83 8.11
CA GLU A 65 18.43 -18.26 7.84
C GLU A 65 17.78 -19.01 9.02
N ASP A 66 18.16 -18.66 10.26
CA ASP A 66 17.52 -19.22 11.45
C ASP A 66 16.30 -18.41 11.85
N TYR A 67 15.15 -18.68 11.22
CA TYR A 67 13.91 -18.02 11.57
C TYR A 67 13.32 -18.44 12.93
N ASN A 68 13.89 -19.45 13.61
CA ASN A 68 13.50 -19.81 14.98
C ASN A 68 14.01 -18.83 16.05
N ILE A 69 14.81 -17.82 15.66
CA ILE A 69 15.07 -16.66 16.52
C ILE A 69 13.76 -15.90 16.82
N PHE A 70 12.74 -16.04 15.96
CA PHE A 70 11.42 -15.42 16.18
C PHE A 70 10.73 -16.07 17.40
N ASN A 71 10.84 -15.40 18.54
CA ASN A 71 10.28 -15.91 19.81
C ASN A 71 9.77 -14.77 20.70
N PRO A 72 8.71 -14.05 20.31
CA PRO A 72 8.14 -12.99 21.15
C PRO A 72 7.48 -13.57 22.41
N THR A 73 8.04 -13.23 23.58
CA THR A 73 7.55 -13.71 24.88
C THR A 73 6.44 -12.84 25.46
N GLN A 74 6.35 -11.58 25.03
CA GLN A 74 5.41 -10.58 25.59
C GLN A 74 4.57 -9.91 24.49
N LEU A 75 4.33 -10.59 23.37
CA LEU A 75 3.51 -10.05 22.28
C LEU A 75 2.07 -9.81 22.79
N ASN A 76 1.61 -8.58 22.67
CA ASN A 76 0.27 -8.16 23.04
C ASN A 76 -0.28 -7.13 22.05
N THR A 77 -0.99 -7.58 21.03
CA THR A 77 -1.59 -6.72 20.01
C THR A 77 -2.71 -5.83 20.55
N ASP A 78 -3.38 -6.25 21.65
CA ASP A 78 -4.35 -5.42 22.35
C ASP A 78 -3.69 -4.15 22.91
N GLN A 79 -2.51 -4.28 23.49
CA GLN A 79 -1.75 -3.15 24.00
C GLN A 79 -1.34 -2.19 22.87
N TRP A 80 -0.91 -2.70 21.73
CA TRP A 80 -0.56 -1.88 20.58
C TRP A 80 -1.76 -1.05 20.09
N VAL A 81 -2.87 -1.73 19.83
CA VAL A 81 -4.07 -1.10 19.27
C VAL A 81 -4.75 -0.17 20.28
N SER A 82 -4.76 -0.51 21.57
CA SER A 82 -5.29 0.38 22.61
C SER A 82 -4.47 1.67 22.73
N ALA A 83 -3.14 1.59 22.59
CA ALA A 83 -2.27 2.77 22.57
C ALA A 83 -2.54 3.66 21.33
N ALA A 84 -2.68 3.07 20.14
CA ALA A 84 -3.07 3.78 18.95
C ALA A 84 -4.43 4.49 19.11
N LYS A 85 -5.43 3.80 19.69
CA LYS A 85 -6.73 4.39 19.99
C LYS A 85 -6.62 5.57 20.96
N ALA A 86 -5.83 5.42 22.03
CA ALA A 86 -5.61 6.49 23.01
C ALA A 86 -4.93 7.72 22.39
N ALA A 87 -4.07 7.52 21.36
CA ALA A 87 -3.47 8.58 20.58
C ALA A 87 -4.45 9.26 19.59
N GLY A 88 -5.68 8.74 19.44
CA GLY A 88 -6.69 9.31 18.52
C GLY A 88 -6.77 8.65 17.15
N CYS A 89 -5.96 7.61 16.87
CA CYS A 89 -5.98 6.93 15.59
C CYS A 89 -7.34 6.28 15.29
N LYS A 90 -7.74 6.31 14.04
CA LYS A 90 -8.98 5.69 13.53
C LYS A 90 -8.72 4.38 12.80
N PHE A 91 -7.52 4.20 12.29
CA PHE A 91 -7.06 2.97 11.65
C PHE A 91 -5.65 2.63 12.13
N ALA A 92 -5.27 1.39 11.93
CA ALA A 92 -3.92 0.93 12.19
C ALA A 92 -3.49 -0.08 11.12
N VAL A 93 -2.21 -0.08 10.77
CA VAL A 93 -1.63 -0.95 9.74
C VAL A 93 -0.50 -1.76 10.37
N LEU A 94 -0.48 -3.07 10.11
CA LEU A 94 0.61 -3.96 10.52
C LEU A 94 1.33 -4.53 9.31
N THR A 95 2.65 -4.61 9.36
CA THR A 95 3.44 -5.34 8.36
C THR A 95 3.10 -6.84 8.40
N ALA A 96 2.58 -7.38 7.31
CA ALA A 96 2.40 -8.83 7.15
C ALA A 96 3.69 -9.49 6.66
N THR A 97 4.40 -8.84 5.74
CA THR A 97 5.77 -9.10 5.35
C THR A 97 6.51 -7.78 5.17
N HIS A 98 7.83 -7.80 5.36
CA HIS A 98 8.70 -6.68 5.04
C HIS A 98 9.86 -7.16 4.16
N GLU A 99 11.03 -6.54 4.23
CA GLU A 99 12.20 -6.82 3.37
C GLU A 99 12.77 -8.23 3.52
N THR A 100 12.57 -8.88 4.67
CA THR A 100 12.96 -10.29 4.87
C THR A 100 12.16 -11.25 4.01
N GLY A 101 10.90 -10.91 3.69
CA GLY A 101 9.93 -11.81 3.12
C GLY A 101 9.29 -12.77 4.13
N PHE A 102 9.63 -12.65 5.44
CA PHE A 102 9.03 -13.49 6.48
C PHE A 102 7.57 -13.11 6.72
N GLY A 103 6.68 -14.11 6.65
CA GLY A 103 5.23 -13.92 6.80
C GLY A 103 4.76 -14.02 8.24
N LEU A 104 4.10 -12.98 8.76
CA LEU A 104 3.56 -12.94 10.13
C LEU A 104 2.18 -13.61 10.27
N TRP A 105 1.84 -14.51 9.35
CA TRP A 105 0.58 -15.28 9.36
C TRP A 105 0.80 -16.75 9.01
N GLN A 106 -0.27 -17.54 9.05
CA GLN A 106 -0.28 -18.96 8.69
C GLN A 106 -0.41 -19.10 7.15
N SER A 107 0.65 -18.81 6.40
CA SER A 107 0.60 -18.92 4.95
C SER A 107 0.66 -20.37 4.48
N ASP A 108 -0.13 -20.70 3.45
CA ASP A 108 -0.03 -21.98 2.72
C ASP A 108 0.85 -21.84 1.46
N VAL A 109 1.18 -20.59 1.11
CA VAL A 109 1.98 -20.26 -0.08
C VAL A 109 3.42 -19.95 0.28
N ASN A 110 3.63 -19.16 1.34
CA ASN A 110 4.96 -18.77 1.80
C ASN A 110 5.46 -19.73 2.91
N PRO A 111 6.42 -20.63 2.61
CA PRO A 111 6.96 -21.51 3.63
C PRO A 111 7.79 -20.77 4.69
N TYR A 112 8.27 -19.56 4.37
CA TYR A 112 9.01 -18.68 5.27
C TYR A 112 8.04 -17.80 6.07
N CYS A 113 7.37 -18.42 7.04
CA CYS A 113 6.32 -17.77 7.82
C CYS A 113 6.17 -18.39 9.21
N LEU A 114 5.23 -17.92 9.99
CA LEU A 114 4.97 -18.38 11.37
C LEU A 114 4.64 -19.89 11.50
N LYS A 115 4.27 -20.59 10.42
CA LYS A 115 4.14 -22.05 10.43
C LYS A 115 5.47 -22.76 10.66
N ALA A 116 6.57 -22.18 10.22
CA ALA A 116 7.89 -22.79 10.25
C ALA A 116 8.62 -22.59 11.58
N VAL A 117 8.14 -21.70 12.44
CA VAL A 117 8.80 -21.38 13.72
C VAL A 117 8.22 -22.17 14.88
N LYS A 118 9.03 -22.41 15.91
CA LYS A 118 8.61 -23.10 17.14
C LYS A 118 7.65 -22.29 18.02
N TRP A 119 7.67 -20.96 17.87
CA TRP A 119 6.80 -20.08 18.63
C TRP A 119 5.33 -20.47 18.48
N ARG A 120 4.62 -20.56 19.61
CA ARG A 120 3.23 -21.05 19.70
C ARG A 120 3.03 -22.40 18.98
N ASN A 121 4.04 -23.27 18.97
CA ASN A 121 4.03 -24.58 18.30
C ASN A 121 3.70 -24.49 16.78
N GLY A 122 4.20 -23.48 16.10
CA GLY A 122 3.92 -23.23 14.68
C GLY A 122 2.50 -22.76 14.35
N LYS A 123 1.71 -22.37 15.36
CA LYS A 123 0.30 -21.95 15.20
C LYS A 123 0.08 -20.45 15.42
N GLY A 124 1.15 -19.67 15.54
CA GLY A 124 1.06 -18.24 15.69
C GLY A 124 0.49 -17.56 14.43
N ASP A 125 -0.37 -16.56 14.60
CA ASP A 125 -0.89 -15.72 13.52
C ASP A 125 -1.05 -14.30 14.07
N ILE A 126 -0.01 -13.48 13.88
CA ILE A 126 0.01 -12.11 14.43
C ILE A 126 -0.95 -11.21 13.67
N ILE A 127 -1.15 -11.45 12.39
CA ILE A 127 -2.14 -10.68 11.61
C ILE A 127 -3.54 -10.92 12.16
N ARG A 128 -3.88 -12.17 12.51
CA ARG A 128 -5.15 -12.52 13.14
C ARG A 128 -5.32 -11.83 14.50
N ASP A 129 -4.28 -11.92 15.33
CA ASP A 129 -4.28 -11.29 16.66
C ASP A 129 -4.49 -9.77 16.53
N PHE A 130 -3.75 -9.12 15.63
CA PHE A 130 -3.83 -7.69 15.37
C PHE A 130 -5.22 -7.26 14.86
N VAL A 131 -5.74 -7.94 13.84
CA VAL A 131 -7.06 -7.62 13.26
C VAL A 131 -8.17 -7.78 14.30
N ASN A 132 -8.09 -8.83 15.16
CA ASN A 132 -9.03 -9.03 16.26
C ASN A 132 -8.92 -7.89 17.27
N SER A 133 -7.71 -7.47 17.64
CA SER A 133 -7.49 -6.31 18.51
C SER A 133 -8.07 -5.02 17.90
N CYS A 134 -7.84 -4.79 16.61
CA CYS A 134 -8.41 -3.63 15.92
C CYS A 134 -9.94 -3.60 16.05
N ARG A 135 -10.60 -4.71 15.75
CA ARG A 135 -12.07 -4.83 15.90
C ARG A 135 -12.55 -4.64 17.33
N LYS A 136 -11.86 -5.24 18.30
CA LYS A 136 -12.15 -5.10 19.72
C LYS A 136 -12.12 -3.64 20.18
N TYR A 137 -11.17 -2.86 19.70
CA TYR A 137 -11.00 -1.46 20.09
C TYR A 137 -11.68 -0.46 19.16
N GLY A 138 -12.35 -0.92 18.10
CA GLY A 138 -13.03 -0.05 17.13
C GLY A 138 -12.06 0.73 16.24
N ILE A 139 -10.87 0.18 15.98
CA ILE A 139 -9.87 0.68 15.05
C ILE A 139 -9.99 -0.09 13.73
N GLN A 140 -9.88 0.58 12.60
CA GLN A 140 -9.95 -0.04 11.29
C GLN A 140 -8.62 -0.76 10.96
N PRO A 141 -8.64 -2.08 10.64
CA PRO A 141 -7.41 -2.83 10.38
C PRO A 141 -6.89 -2.65 8.96
N GLY A 142 -5.64 -2.32 8.82
CA GLY A 142 -4.91 -2.31 7.55
C GLY A 142 -3.73 -3.30 7.58
N ILE A 143 -3.31 -3.74 6.41
CA ILE A 143 -2.18 -4.64 6.22
C ILE A 143 -1.18 -4.02 5.25
N TYR A 144 0.08 -3.99 5.67
CA TYR A 144 1.22 -3.65 4.82
C TYR A 144 1.83 -4.93 4.25
N VAL A 145 2.10 -4.96 2.97
CA VAL A 145 2.63 -6.13 2.25
C VAL A 145 3.91 -5.74 1.51
N GLY A 146 5.05 -6.18 2.02
CA GLY A 146 6.35 -6.02 1.38
C GLY A 146 6.56 -7.11 0.33
N ILE A 147 6.47 -6.76 -0.95
CA ILE A 147 6.69 -7.68 -2.08
C ILE A 147 7.78 -7.20 -3.05
N ARG A 148 8.25 -5.98 -2.83
CA ARG A 148 9.33 -5.39 -3.64
C ARG A 148 10.68 -6.04 -3.36
N TRP A 149 10.86 -6.50 -2.13
CA TRP A 149 12.08 -7.11 -1.62
C TRP A 149 11.74 -8.44 -0.95
N ASN A 150 12.61 -9.41 -1.08
CA ASN A 150 12.56 -10.65 -0.32
C ASN A 150 13.99 -11.18 -0.22
N SER A 151 14.65 -10.94 0.92
CA SER A 151 16.06 -11.29 1.09
C SER A 151 16.27 -12.80 1.02
N LEU A 152 15.34 -13.61 1.54
CA LEU A 152 15.44 -15.06 1.48
C LEU A 152 15.41 -15.60 0.05
N LEU A 153 14.55 -15.04 -0.79
CA LEU A 153 14.40 -15.47 -2.18
C LEU A 153 15.34 -14.74 -3.14
N GLY A 154 16.18 -13.82 -2.65
CA GLY A 154 17.07 -13.03 -3.48
C GLY A 154 16.33 -12.11 -4.46
N ILE A 155 15.17 -11.60 -4.05
CA ILE A 155 14.38 -10.65 -4.84
C ILE A 155 14.80 -9.23 -4.49
N HIS A 156 15.15 -8.47 -5.49
CA HIS A 156 15.56 -7.09 -5.35
C HIS A 156 14.81 -6.19 -6.32
N ASN A 157 14.00 -5.26 -5.80
CA ASN A 157 13.18 -4.36 -6.62
C ASN A 157 12.31 -5.13 -7.63
N PHE A 158 11.55 -6.11 -7.15
CA PHE A 158 10.70 -7.06 -7.88
C PHE A 158 11.45 -8.08 -8.73
N LYS A 159 12.74 -7.95 -8.94
CA LYS A 159 13.51 -8.76 -9.88
C LYS A 159 14.21 -9.92 -9.23
N VAL A 160 14.14 -11.05 -9.90
CA VAL A 160 14.99 -12.21 -9.69
C VAL A 160 16.36 -11.95 -10.29
N ALA A 161 17.43 -12.29 -9.59
CA ALA A 161 18.78 -12.18 -10.12
C ALA A 161 19.03 -13.19 -11.24
N GLY A 162 19.89 -12.80 -12.23
CA GLY A 162 20.29 -13.63 -13.36
C GLY A 162 19.48 -13.35 -14.63
N ASP A 163 19.74 -14.16 -15.64
CA ASP A 163 19.15 -14.10 -16.97
C ASP A 163 18.76 -15.47 -17.48
N GLY A 164 18.25 -15.52 -18.71
CA GLY A 164 17.86 -16.75 -19.39
C GLY A 164 16.57 -17.38 -18.84
N GLU A 165 16.28 -18.57 -19.31
CA GLU A 165 15.01 -19.28 -19.05
C GLU A 165 14.79 -19.56 -17.56
N PHE A 166 15.83 -19.92 -16.83
CA PHE A 166 15.73 -20.20 -15.40
C PHE A 166 15.30 -18.95 -14.60
N ALA A 167 15.91 -17.79 -14.87
CA ALA A 167 15.54 -16.54 -14.24
C ALA A 167 14.11 -16.12 -14.61
N ALA A 168 13.73 -16.26 -15.89
CA ALA A 168 12.38 -15.98 -16.36
C ALA A 168 11.31 -16.84 -15.66
N ASN A 169 11.58 -18.15 -15.50
CA ASN A 169 10.70 -19.07 -14.79
C ASN A 169 10.57 -18.72 -13.30
N ARG A 170 11.66 -18.35 -12.63
CA ARG A 170 11.65 -17.86 -11.25
C ARG A 170 10.89 -16.54 -11.12
N GLN A 171 11.04 -15.61 -12.07
CA GLN A 171 10.29 -14.35 -12.09
C GLN A 171 8.78 -14.59 -12.19
N ALA A 172 8.36 -15.43 -13.14
CA ALA A 172 6.95 -15.82 -13.29
C ALA A 172 6.41 -16.54 -12.05
N TRP A 173 7.24 -17.37 -11.40
CA TRP A 173 6.88 -18.01 -10.13
C TRP A 173 6.71 -16.97 -9.02
N TYR A 174 7.64 -16.00 -8.88
CA TYR A 174 7.56 -14.98 -7.85
C TYR A 174 6.32 -14.08 -7.98
N LYS A 175 5.95 -13.71 -9.20
CA LYS A 175 4.69 -13.00 -9.45
C LYS A 175 3.48 -13.77 -8.89
N ARG A 176 3.34 -15.03 -9.26
CA ARG A 176 2.25 -15.90 -8.77
C ARG A 176 2.31 -16.12 -7.25
N PHE A 177 3.51 -16.24 -6.70
CA PHE A 177 3.71 -16.34 -5.25
C PHE A 177 3.17 -15.10 -4.52
N CYS A 178 3.49 -13.90 -4.98
CA CYS A 178 2.97 -12.65 -4.41
C CYS A 178 1.44 -12.55 -4.57
N GLU A 179 0.90 -12.87 -5.74
CA GLU A 179 -0.54 -12.87 -6.00
C GLU A 179 -1.29 -13.81 -5.04
N LYS A 180 -0.76 -15.01 -4.81
CA LYS A 180 -1.34 -15.98 -3.88
C LYS A 180 -1.23 -15.53 -2.42
N MET A 181 -0.12 -14.94 -2.00
CA MET A 181 -0.01 -14.35 -0.66
C MET A 181 -1.04 -13.24 -0.44
N VAL A 182 -1.22 -12.36 -1.42
CA VAL A 182 -2.22 -11.29 -1.35
C VAL A 182 -3.64 -11.86 -1.30
N GLU A 183 -3.94 -12.92 -2.07
CA GLU A 183 -5.23 -13.62 -2.00
C GLU A 183 -5.49 -14.18 -0.59
N GLU A 184 -4.49 -14.79 0.06
CA GLU A 184 -4.61 -15.26 1.45
C GLU A 184 -4.95 -14.12 2.42
N LEU A 185 -4.22 -13.00 2.32
CA LEU A 185 -4.43 -11.85 3.19
C LEU A 185 -5.81 -11.20 2.96
N CYS A 186 -6.26 -11.14 1.71
CA CYS A 186 -7.58 -10.58 1.37
C CYS A 186 -8.75 -11.47 1.79
N THR A 187 -8.56 -12.78 1.93
CA THR A 187 -9.67 -13.73 2.18
C THR A 187 -9.77 -14.22 3.61
N ARG A 188 -8.70 -14.15 4.40
CA ARG A 188 -8.63 -14.83 5.71
C ARG A 188 -9.00 -13.96 6.90
N TYR A 189 -8.97 -12.64 6.77
CA TYR A 189 -9.06 -11.71 7.89
C TYR A 189 -10.32 -10.84 7.90
N GLY A 190 -11.30 -11.12 7.01
CA GLY A 190 -12.51 -10.32 6.83
C GLY A 190 -12.20 -8.94 6.25
N ASP A 191 -13.10 -7.97 6.44
CA ASP A 191 -12.95 -6.65 5.83
C ASP A 191 -11.70 -5.92 6.34
N LEU A 192 -10.91 -5.43 5.40
CA LEU A 192 -9.72 -4.63 5.63
C LEU A 192 -9.97 -3.19 5.21
N TYR A 193 -9.43 -2.27 5.98
CA TYR A 193 -9.49 -0.84 5.69
C TYR A 193 -8.51 -0.43 4.59
N MET A 194 -7.31 -1.03 4.62
CA MET A 194 -6.20 -0.68 3.73
C MET A 194 -5.33 -1.89 3.44
N ILE A 195 -4.89 -2.00 2.19
CA ILE A 195 -3.73 -2.81 1.80
C ILE A 195 -2.67 -1.87 1.24
N TRP A 196 -1.49 -1.90 1.89
CA TRP A 196 -0.38 -1.03 1.57
C TRP A 196 0.79 -1.84 1.01
N PHE A 197 1.07 -1.67 -0.27
CA PHE A 197 2.28 -2.19 -0.91
C PHE A 197 3.36 -1.10 -0.85
N ASP A 198 4.34 -1.26 0.03
CA ASP A 198 5.42 -0.28 0.15
C ASP A 198 6.35 -0.33 -1.06
N GLY A 199 6.65 0.86 -1.61
CA GLY A 199 7.31 0.96 -2.89
C GLY A 199 6.46 0.46 -4.07
N GLY A 200 5.17 0.16 -3.85
CA GLY A 200 4.20 -0.29 -4.83
C GLY A 200 4.21 -1.79 -5.09
N ALA A 201 3.29 -2.21 -5.96
CA ALA A 201 3.24 -3.55 -6.55
C ALA A 201 3.82 -3.60 -7.98
N ASP A 202 4.36 -2.48 -8.46
CA ASP A 202 4.93 -2.27 -9.79
C ASP A 202 3.96 -2.50 -10.95
N ASP A 203 4.50 -2.71 -12.14
CA ASP A 203 3.76 -2.92 -13.38
C ASP A 203 3.47 -4.41 -13.58
N PRO A 204 2.19 -4.85 -13.55
CA PRO A 204 1.85 -6.25 -13.78
C PRO A 204 2.19 -6.74 -15.20
N ARG A 205 2.37 -5.81 -16.15
CA ARG A 205 2.84 -6.09 -17.52
C ARG A 205 4.35 -6.32 -17.59
N GLY A 206 5.08 -5.99 -16.51
CA GLY A 206 6.51 -6.22 -16.34
C GLY A 206 6.81 -7.23 -15.25
N ASP A 207 7.68 -6.85 -14.31
CA ASP A 207 8.16 -7.70 -13.23
C ASP A 207 7.20 -7.78 -12.01
N GLY A 208 6.28 -6.83 -11.87
CA GLY A 208 5.32 -6.76 -10.76
C GLY A 208 4.19 -7.79 -10.84
N PRO A 209 3.67 -8.27 -9.69
CA PRO A 209 2.48 -9.14 -9.66
C PRO A 209 1.19 -8.35 -9.95
N ASP A 210 0.17 -9.04 -10.47
CA ASP A 210 -1.15 -8.47 -10.74
C ASP A 210 -2.08 -8.59 -9.52
N VAL A 211 -1.85 -7.74 -8.53
CA VAL A 211 -2.55 -7.81 -7.23
C VAL A 211 -3.84 -6.98 -7.18
N GLU A 212 -4.00 -5.98 -8.03
CA GLU A 212 -5.16 -5.09 -7.99
C GLU A 212 -6.50 -5.82 -8.24
N PRO A 213 -6.62 -6.72 -9.24
CA PRO A 213 -7.85 -7.50 -9.44
C PRO A 213 -8.20 -8.38 -8.23
N ILE A 214 -7.19 -8.89 -7.51
CA ILE A 214 -7.38 -9.70 -6.31
C ILE A 214 -7.97 -8.85 -5.19
N VAL A 215 -7.38 -7.67 -4.94
CA VAL A 215 -7.89 -6.74 -3.94
C VAL A 215 -9.30 -6.26 -4.29
N ASN A 216 -9.54 -5.88 -5.55
CA ASN A 216 -10.87 -5.45 -6.00
C ASN A 216 -11.94 -6.54 -5.82
N LYS A 217 -11.59 -7.80 -6.04
CA LYS A 217 -12.51 -8.95 -5.91
C LYS A 217 -12.87 -9.24 -4.46
N TYR A 218 -11.89 -9.29 -3.58
CA TYR A 218 -12.07 -9.78 -2.21
C TYR A 218 -12.22 -8.65 -1.17
N GLN A 219 -11.75 -7.45 -1.50
CA GLN A 219 -11.73 -6.27 -0.63
C GLN A 219 -12.18 -5.01 -1.37
N PRO A 220 -13.40 -4.97 -1.95
CA PRO A 220 -13.83 -3.90 -2.87
C PRO A 220 -13.90 -2.50 -2.24
N ASN A 221 -13.99 -2.42 -0.91
CA ASN A 221 -14.03 -1.17 -0.16
C ASN A 221 -12.69 -0.82 0.53
N CYS A 222 -11.65 -1.60 0.26
CA CYS A 222 -10.33 -1.41 0.84
C CYS A 222 -9.57 -0.31 0.09
N LEU A 223 -8.85 0.52 0.83
CA LEU A 223 -7.87 1.42 0.24
C LEU A 223 -6.71 0.61 -0.34
N PHE A 224 -6.36 0.91 -1.59
CA PHE A 224 -5.28 0.27 -2.31
C PHE A 224 -4.12 1.25 -2.49
N TYR A 225 -2.97 0.92 -1.94
CA TYR A 225 -1.74 1.67 -2.14
C TYR A 225 -0.58 0.72 -2.38
N HIS A 226 0.06 0.72 -3.55
CA HIS A 226 -0.29 1.25 -4.86
C HIS A 226 0.32 0.34 -5.95
N ASN A 227 -0.07 0.50 -7.20
CA ASN A 227 0.68 0.04 -8.36
C ASN A 227 0.90 1.22 -9.32
N ILE A 228 1.33 0.95 -10.56
CA ILE A 228 1.54 2.02 -11.54
C ILE A 228 0.25 2.60 -12.13
N ASP A 229 -0.86 1.91 -11.99
CA ASP A 229 -2.14 2.29 -12.60
C ASP A 229 -3.11 2.90 -11.57
N ARG A 230 -2.92 2.63 -10.25
CA ARG A 230 -3.80 3.09 -9.19
C ARG A 230 -3.08 3.37 -7.88
N ALA A 231 -3.47 4.47 -7.24
CA ALA A 231 -3.23 4.74 -5.83
C ALA A 231 -4.44 5.49 -5.26
N ASP A 232 -5.02 5.01 -4.16
CA ASP A 232 -6.14 5.70 -3.52
C ASP A 232 -5.69 6.88 -2.65
N PHE A 233 -4.41 6.93 -2.30
CA PHE A 233 -3.71 8.07 -1.68
C PHE A 233 -2.25 8.08 -2.15
N ARG A 234 -1.50 9.12 -1.82
CA ARG A 234 -0.08 9.20 -2.16
C ARG A 234 0.79 9.36 -0.91
N TRP A 235 1.99 8.82 -0.95
CA TRP A 235 3.03 9.13 0.02
C TRP A 235 3.48 10.59 -0.14
N GLY A 236 3.73 11.29 0.98
CA GLY A 236 4.09 12.71 0.97
C GLY A 236 5.47 13.06 0.41
N GLY A 237 6.19 12.09 -0.17
CA GLY A 237 7.47 12.27 -0.86
C GLY A 237 8.67 12.50 0.06
N SER A 238 8.54 12.26 1.37
CA SER A 238 9.63 12.47 2.34
C SER A 238 9.46 11.61 3.59
N GLU A 239 10.52 10.92 3.99
CA GLU A 239 10.61 10.23 5.29
C GLU A 239 10.68 11.20 6.49
N THR A 240 10.83 12.49 6.24
CA THR A 240 10.83 13.52 7.29
C THR A 240 9.43 13.88 7.79
N GLY A 241 8.38 13.29 7.22
CA GLY A 241 7.00 13.53 7.58
C GLY A 241 6.46 14.91 7.18
N THR A 242 7.08 15.55 6.17
CA THR A 242 6.64 16.87 5.68
C THR A 242 6.06 16.78 4.28
N VAL A 243 4.93 17.45 4.07
CA VAL A 243 4.35 17.70 2.75
C VAL A 243 4.59 19.15 2.32
N GLY A 244 4.35 19.45 1.04
CA GLY A 244 4.41 20.82 0.53
C GLY A 244 3.24 21.68 1.02
N TYR A 245 3.37 22.99 0.91
CA TYR A 245 2.29 23.94 1.13
C TYR A 245 2.19 24.91 -0.05
N PRO A 246 1.02 25.09 -0.66
CA PRO A 246 -0.21 24.31 -0.41
C PRO A 246 -0.07 22.83 -0.79
N CYS A 247 -0.91 21.96 -0.19
CA CYS A 247 -0.99 20.54 -0.51
C CYS A 247 -2.38 20.22 -1.08
N TRP A 248 -2.42 19.86 -2.35
CA TRP A 248 -3.65 19.55 -3.07
C TRP A 248 -3.95 18.05 -3.00
N SER A 249 -5.21 17.68 -2.84
CA SER A 249 -5.65 16.28 -2.85
C SER A 249 -5.81 15.71 -4.25
N THR A 250 -5.51 16.47 -5.27
CA THR A 250 -5.64 16.08 -6.68
C THR A 250 -4.28 15.82 -7.32
N SER A 251 -4.28 15.00 -8.37
CA SER A 251 -3.10 14.57 -9.13
C SER A 251 -3.43 14.49 -10.61
N PRO A 252 -2.47 14.71 -11.52
CA PRO A 252 -2.67 14.53 -12.96
C PRO A 252 -2.78 13.05 -13.36
N ALA A 253 -2.47 12.11 -12.46
CA ALA A 253 -2.47 10.68 -12.70
C ALA A 253 -3.16 9.90 -11.56
N PRO A 254 -3.76 8.72 -11.85
CA PRO A 254 -4.43 7.89 -10.86
C PRO A 254 -3.48 7.14 -9.91
N CYS A 255 -2.18 7.30 -10.07
CA CYS A 255 -1.15 6.67 -9.27
C CYS A 255 -0.11 7.69 -8.80
N SER A 256 0.64 7.34 -7.75
CA SER A 256 1.66 8.20 -7.15
C SER A 256 3.01 8.15 -7.88
N HIS A 257 3.23 7.18 -8.77
CA HIS A 257 4.48 6.99 -9.51
C HIS A 257 4.18 6.95 -11.01
N HIS A 258 4.13 8.10 -11.65
CA HIS A 258 3.79 8.18 -13.06
C HIS A 258 5.02 8.07 -13.94
N LYS A 259 5.08 7.06 -14.82
CA LYS A 259 6.18 6.87 -15.81
C LYS A 259 6.35 8.04 -16.81
N ARG A 260 5.38 8.96 -16.88
CA ARG A 260 5.42 10.14 -17.76
C ARG A 260 6.08 11.37 -17.14
N ILE A 261 6.45 11.31 -15.86
CA ILE A 261 7.17 12.41 -15.22
C ILE A 261 8.66 12.20 -15.47
N GLU A 262 9.25 13.06 -16.26
CA GLU A 262 10.59 12.89 -16.82
C GLU A 262 11.71 13.00 -15.79
N SER A 263 11.48 13.70 -14.66
CA SER A 263 12.50 13.87 -13.64
C SER A 263 12.05 13.37 -12.26
N GLN A 264 12.97 12.78 -11.51
CA GLN A 264 12.74 12.40 -10.10
C GLN A 264 12.35 13.60 -9.23
N LYS A 265 12.89 14.79 -9.55
CA LYS A 265 12.57 16.03 -8.83
C LYS A 265 11.10 16.40 -9.00
N ASP A 266 10.57 16.30 -10.20
CA ASP A 266 9.16 16.64 -10.49
C ASP A 266 8.20 15.60 -9.88
N GLN A 267 8.60 14.32 -9.86
CA GLN A 267 7.86 13.28 -9.15
C GLN A 267 7.76 13.57 -7.66
N ILE A 268 8.88 13.94 -7.01
CA ILE A 268 8.89 14.30 -5.59
C ILE A 268 8.05 15.54 -5.33
N ALA A 269 8.13 16.56 -6.21
CA ALA A 269 7.32 17.76 -6.09
C ALA A 269 5.81 17.43 -6.15
N LEU A 270 5.40 16.60 -7.11
CA LEU A 270 4.03 16.15 -7.25
C LEU A 270 3.56 15.34 -6.03
N LEU A 271 4.39 14.43 -5.50
CA LEU A 271 4.08 13.67 -4.29
C LEU A 271 3.84 14.59 -3.10
N LYS A 272 4.66 15.64 -2.93
CA LYS A 272 4.57 16.59 -1.83
C LYS A 272 3.38 17.53 -1.93
N GLN A 273 3.11 18.08 -3.11
CA GLN A 273 2.13 19.17 -3.27
C GLN A 273 0.84 18.75 -3.95
N GLY A 274 0.84 17.67 -4.75
CA GLY A 274 -0.26 17.40 -5.66
C GLY A 274 -0.34 18.43 -6.79
N ASP A 275 -1.49 18.48 -7.46
CA ASP A 275 -1.74 19.36 -8.60
C ASP A 275 -3.15 19.95 -8.49
N PRO A 276 -3.33 21.29 -8.40
CA PRO A 276 -4.65 21.91 -8.32
C PRO A 276 -5.52 21.66 -9.56
N GLU A 277 -4.90 21.39 -10.72
CA GLU A 277 -5.59 21.09 -11.98
C GLU A 277 -5.68 19.58 -12.25
N GLY A 278 -5.26 18.76 -11.27
CA GLY A 278 -5.28 17.31 -11.37
C GLY A 278 -6.68 16.74 -11.54
N LYS A 279 -6.80 15.64 -12.27
CA LYS A 279 -8.09 15.00 -12.61
C LYS A 279 -8.43 13.78 -11.74
N TYR A 280 -7.56 13.42 -10.83
CA TYR A 280 -7.73 12.27 -9.95
C TYR A 280 -7.62 12.68 -8.49
N TRP A 281 -8.50 12.14 -7.64
CA TRP A 281 -8.40 12.33 -6.20
C TRP A 281 -7.37 11.36 -5.63
N VAL A 282 -6.19 11.87 -5.25
CA VAL A 282 -5.08 11.11 -4.67
C VAL A 282 -4.47 11.95 -3.55
N PRO A 283 -5.12 12.04 -2.38
CA PRO A 283 -4.69 12.90 -1.28
C PRO A 283 -3.35 12.42 -0.70
N ALA A 284 -2.56 13.33 -0.13
CA ALA A 284 -1.32 12.99 0.56
C ALA A 284 -1.61 12.29 1.90
N MET A 285 -0.75 11.33 2.22
CA MET A 285 -0.69 10.68 3.53
C MET A 285 0.14 11.52 4.47
#